data_40d4e61a534b40fbfc77760fdd97f426
#
_entry.id   40d4e61a534b40fbfc77760fdd97f426
#
_cell.length_a   1.000
_cell.length_b   1.000
_cell.length_c   1.000
_cell.angle_alpha   90.00
_cell.angle_beta   90.00
_cell.angle_gamma   90.00
#
_symmetry.space_group_name_H-M   'P 1'
#
loop_
_entity.id
_entity.type
_entity.pdbx_description
1 polymer ?
#
loop_
_entity_poly.entity_id
_entity_poly.type
_entity_poly.pdbx_seq_one_letter_code
_entity_poly.pdbx_strand_id
1 'polypeptide(L)'
;WDYVVLQAQSQEPSFPTGQVNSQTLPYSKYLCDSVYENRYCSQPMFFMTWGRENGDPQWDSINTFYKMNERLRLAYLRFVDSTESSVSPVGSAWRYIRDNYPTIQLYSGDGSHPSVAGSYLAASTFYASLFRKSPVGASYISTLDPVTAQILQEAAELTVLDSLDLFHLRSNSETAIA
;
A
#
# COMPACT_ATOMS: atom_id res chain seq x y z
N TRP A 1 19.61 -6.11 -3.99
CA TRP A 1 18.14 -6.14 -4.16
C TRP A 1 17.75 -5.09 -5.16
N ASP A 2 16.76 -5.37 -6.02
CA ASP A 2 16.23 -4.37 -6.97
C ASP A 2 15.21 -3.47 -6.27
N TYR A 3 14.43 -4.05 -5.36
CA TYR A 3 13.50 -3.32 -4.49
C TYR A 3 13.77 -3.60 -3.01
N VAL A 4 13.61 -2.57 -2.19
CA VAL A 4 13.61 -2.67 -0.72
C VAL A 4 12.27 -2.12 -0.23
N VAL A 5 11.44 -2.98 0.35
CA VAL A 5 10.12 -2.60 0.85
C VAL A 5 10.23 -2.04 2.25
N LEU A 6 9.71 -0.84 2.46
CA LEU A 6 9.69 -0.12 3.73
C LEU A 6 8.25 0.01 4.24
N GLN A 7 8.04 -0.30 5.50
CA GLN A 7 6.73 -0.18 6.14
C GLN A 7 6.87 0.52 7.49
N ALA A 8 6.04 1.53 7.72
CA ALA A 8 5.89 2.12 9.06
C ALA A 8 4.99 1.24 9.94
N GLN A 9 5.01 1.47 11.25
CA GLN A 9 4.05 0.86 12.16
C GLN A 9 2.61 1.20 11.69
N SER A 10 1.70 0.24 11.74
CA SER A 10 0.39 0.29 11.06
C SER A 10 -0.46 1.53 11.36
N GLN A 11 -0.34 2.13 12.53
CA GLN A 11 -1.14 3.27 12.98
C GLN A 11 -0.39 4.61 12.84
N GLU A 12 0.93 4.58 13.00
CA GLU A 12 1.76 5.78 13.14
C GLU A 12 1.59 6.80 12.00
N PRO A 13 1.55 6.40 10.70
CA PRO A 13 1.34 7.38 9.64
C PRO A 13 -0.04 8.04 9.65
N SER A 14 -1.02 7.50 10.40
CA SER A 14 -2.34 8.10 10.55
C SER A 14 -2.43 9.19 11.63
N PHE A 15 -1.39 9.39 12.42
CA PHE A 15 -1.34 10.43 13.45
C PHE A 15 -1.31 11.85 12.87
N PRO A 16 -1.43 12.90 13.71
CA PRO A 16 -1.39 14.28 13.23
C PRO A 16 -0.19 14.56 12.34
N THR A 17 -0.41 15.29 11.25
CA THR A 17 0.62 15.57 10.22
C THR A 17 1.93 16.12 10.82
N GLY A 18 1.85 17.03 11.78
CA GLY A 18 3.05 17.57 12.46
C GLY A 18 3.85 16.49 13.19
N GLN A 19 3.17 15.54 13.83
CA GLN A 19 3.81 14.41 14.50
C GLN A 19 4.48 13.48 13.48
N VAL A 20 3.76 13.09 12.43
CA VAL A 20 4.31 12.22 11.36
C VAL A 20 5.51 12.88 10.69
N ASN A 21 5.45 14.19 10.43
CA ASN A 21 6.55 14.93 9.81
C ASN A 21 7.79 15.03 10.70
N SER A 22 7.62 15.05 12.02
CA SER A 22 8.74 15.16 12.96
C SER A 22 9.28 13.81 13.47
N GLN A 23 8.43 12.78 13.53
CA GLN A 23 8.76 11.50 14.16
C GLN A 23 8.92 10.33 13.19
N THR A 24 8.27 10.38 12.00
CA THR A 24 8.30 9.27 11.03
C THR A 24 9.06 9.65 9.76
N LEU A 25 8.75 10.80 9.17
CA LEU A 25 9.32 11.21 7.89
C LEU A 25 10.86 11.30 7.90
N PRO A 26 11.55 11.81 8.93
CA PRO A 26 13.01 11.85 8.94
C PRO A 26 13.65 10.46 8.84
N TYR A 27 13.06 9.46 9.51
CA TYR A 27 13.55 8.09 9.44
C TYR A 27 13.22 7.42 8.10
N SER A 28 12.06 7.74 7.52
CA SER A 28 11.72 7.29 6.17
C SER A 28 12.73 7.80 5.14
N LYS A 29 13.13 9.06 5.23
CA LYS A 29 14.19 9.65 4.39
C LYS A 29 15.53 8.94 4.61
N TYR A 30 15.95 8.81 5.86
CA TYR A 30 17.21 8.14 6.20
C TYR A 30 17.28 6.70 5.64
N LEU A 31 16.19 5.94 5.73
CA LEU A 31 16.13 4.58 5.19
C LEU A 31 16.21 4.57 3.65
N CYS A 32 15.50 5.47 2.97
CA CYS A 32 15.59 5.60 1.51
C CYS A 32 17.01 5.98 1.07
N ASP A 33 17.61 6.98 1.72
CA ASP A 33 18.99 7.41 1.45
C ASP A 33 19.96 6.23 1.63
N SER A 34 19.81 5.45 2.71
CA SER A 34 20.64 4.26 2.97
C SER A 34 20.49 3.19 1.89
N VAL A 35 19.29 3.03 1.31
CA VAL A 35 19.09 2.10 0.19
C VAL A 35 19.84 2.59 -1.06
N TYR A 36 19.74 3.86 -1.39
CA TYR A 36 20.43 4.45 -2.55
C TYR A 36 21.94 4.48 -2.37
N GLU A 37 22.45 4.80 -1.17
CA GLU A 37 23.88 4.78 -0.85
C GLU A 37 24.48 3.38 -0.97
N ASN A 38 23.73 2.34 -0.56
CA ASN A 38 24.19 0.97 -0.69
C ASN A 38 24.27 0.52 -2.14
N ARG A 39 23.24 0.82 -2.94
CA ARG A 39 23.17 0.53 -4.38
C ARG A 39 22.21 1.53 -5.04
N TYR A 40 22.75 2.46 -5.80
CA TYR A 40 21.97 3.56 -6.37
C TYR A 40 20.82 3.13 -7.29
N CYS A 41 20.89 1.94 -7.90
CA CYS A 41 19.81 1.39 -8.73
C CYS A 41 18.77 0.56 -7.94
N SER A 42 18.97 0.33 -6.64
CA SER A 42 17.94 -0.24 -5.78
C SER A 42 16.86 0.79 -5.52
N GLN A 43 15.60 0.35 -5.53
CA GLN A 43 14.45 1.24 -5.40
C GLN A 43 13.76 0.99 -4.05
N PRO A 44 13.72 1.99 -3.14
CA PRO A 44 12.86 1.90 -1.98
C PRO A 44 11.39 2.00 -2.41
N MET A 45 10.56 1.12 -1.87
CA MET A 45 9.12 1.10 -2.10
C MET A 45 8.39 1.04 -0.76
N PHE A 46 7.54 2.03 -0.49
CA PHE A 46 6.71 1.98 0.70
C PHE A 46 5.55 1.00 0.53
N PHE A 47 5.26 0.27 1.60
CA PHE A 47 4.05 -0.50 1.73
C PHE A 47 2.97 0.37 2.39
N MET A 48 2.07 0.95 1.60
CA MET A 48 0.91 1.66 2.12
C MET A 48 -0.03 0.66 2.80
N THR A 49 -0.03 0.67 4.11
CA THR A 49 -0.95 -0.15 4.91
C THR A 49 -2.37 0.41 4.88
N TRP A 50 -3.32 -0.28 5.52
CA TRP A 50 -4.74 0.04 5.56
C TRP A 50 -5.19 0.46 6.96
N GLY A 51 -6.30 1.17 7.04
CA GLY A 51 -6.96 1.50 8.30
C GLY A 51 -7.55 0.26 8.98
N ARG A 52 -7.53 0.21 10.32
CA ARG A 52 -8.23 -0.84 11.08
C ARG A 52 -9.71 -0.86 10.70
N GLU A 53 -10.35 -2.01 10.79
CA GLU A 53 -11.75 -2.24 10.35
C GLU A 53 -12.73 -1.20 10.89
N ASN A 54 -12.58 -0.84 12.15
CA ASN A 54 -13.41 0.16 12.85
C ASN A 54 -12.64 1.45 13.19
N GLY A 55 -11.44 1.62 12.65
CA GLY A 55 -10.54 2.69 13.06
C GLY A 55 -9.95 2.49 14.45
N ASP A 56 -9.51 3.58 15.08
CA ASP A 56 -9.05 3.58 16.47
C ASP A 56 -9.92 4.53 17.30
N PRO A 57 -10.76 4.01 18.22
CA PRO A 57 -11.71 4.81 19.00
C PRO A 57 -11.04 5.74 20.02
N GLN A 58 -9.74 5.59 20.30
CA GLN A 58 -9.00 6.46 21.20
C GLN A 58 -8.81 7.88 20.62
N TRP A 59 -8.95 8.03 19.29
CA TRP A 59 -8.62 9.28 18.60
C TRP A 59 -9.72 9.64 17.60
N ASP A 60 -10.46 10.71 17.85
CA ASP A 60 -11.56 11.17 16.97
C ASP A 60 -11.14 11.35 15.51
N SER A 61 -9.87 11.68 15.27
CA SER A 61 -9.31 11.88 13.93
C SER A 61 -9.14 10.59 13.14
N ILE A 62 -9.18 9.42 13.78
CA ILE A 62 -8.98 8.10 13.17
C ILE A 62 -9.95 7.04 13.70
N ASN A 63 -11.07 7.46 14.30
CA ASN A 63 -12.05 6.59 14.95
C ASN A 63 -12.98 5.83 13.98
N THR A 64 -12.67 5.85 12.69
CA THR A 64 -13.33 5.03 11.67
C THR A 64 -12.28 4.54 10.67
N PHE A 65 -12.57 3.43 9.98
CA PHE A 65 -11.73 2.98 8.86
C PHE A 65 -11.42 4.11 7.89
N TYR A 66 -12.44 4.82 7.45
CA TYR A 66 -12.29 5.84 6.41
C TYR A 66 -11.37 7.00 6.81
N LYS A 67 -11.53 7.49 8.04
CA LYS A 67 -10.65 8.54 8.56
C LYS A 67 -9.21 8.06 8.69
N MET A 68 -9.02 6.87 9.25
CA MET A 68 -7.69 6.30 9.43
C MET A 68 -7.01 6.00 8.09
N ASN A 69 -7.74 5.35 7.17
CA ASN A 69 -7.21 4.96 5.87
C ASN A 69 -6.82 6.18 5.01
N GLU A 70 -7.62 7.24 5.02
CA GLU A 70 -7.28 8.46 4.28
C GLU A 70 -6.04 9.15 4.85
N ARG A 71 -5.88 9.18 6.17
CA ARG A 71 -4.67 9.74 6.79
C ARG A 71 -3.43 8.92 6.46
N LEU A 72 -3.53 7.59 6.49
CA LEU A 72 -2.47 6.69 6.03
C LEU A 72 -2.09 7.00 4.58
N ARG A 73 -3.08 7.03 3.68
CA ARG A 73 -2.86 7.35 2.27
C ARG A 73 -2.10 8.67 2.08
N LEU A 74 -2.57 9.74 2.70
CA LEU A 74 -1.93 11.06 2.60
C LEU A 74 -0.51 11.08 3.18
N ALA A 75 -0.25 10.32 4.24
CA ALA A 75 1.09 10.22 4.81
C ALA A 75 2.05 9.47 3.89
N TYR A 76 1.64 8.32 3.33
CA TYR A 76 2.49 7.57 2.41
C TYR A 76 2.76 8.32 1.10
N LEU A 77 1.79 9.07 0.57
CA LEU A 77 2.03 9.96 -0.57
C LEU A 77 3.08 11.03 -0.23
N ARG A 78 2.98 11.62 0.97
CA ARG A 78 4.01 12.58 1.43
C ARG A 78 5.37 11.94 1.61
N PHE A 79 5.44 10.68 2.02
CA PHE A 79 6.73 9.97 2.11
C PHE A 79 7.36 9.85 0.72
N VAL A 80 6.64 9.39 -0.30
CA VAL A 80 7.18 9.25 -1.66
C VAL A 80 7.57 10.59 -2.26
N ASP A 81 6.75 11.63 -2.08
CA ASP A 81 7.08 12.99 -2.53
C ASP A 81 8.37 13.54 -1.89
N SER A 82 8.65 13.13 -0.64
CA SER A 82 9.81 13.62 0.13
C SER A 82 11.08 12.80 -0.07
N THR A 83 11.00 11.62 -0.68
CA THR A 83 12.10 10.64 -0.75
C THR A 83 12.38 10.15 -2.16
N GLU A 84 11.66 10.65 -3.16
CA GLU A 84 11.73 10.21 -4.57
C GLU A 84 11.52 8.69 -4.74
N SER A 85 10.95 8.02 -3.73
CA SER A 85 10.66 6.60 -3.73
C SER A 85 9.31 6.29 -4.39
N SER A 86 8.90 5.03 -4.39
CA SER A 86 7.59 4.58 -4.85
C SER A 86 6.74 4.04 -3.70
N VAL A 87 5.45 3.79 -3.95
CA VAL A 87 4.57 3.14 -2.98
C VAL A 87 3.68 2.09 -3.63
N SER A 88 3.57 0.92 -2.99
CA SER A 88 2.53 -0.06 -3.29
C SER A 88 1.24 0.33 -2.54
N PRO A 89 0.16 0.72 -3.24
CA PRO A 89 -1.00 1.39 -2.64
C PRO A 89 -2.03 0.40 -2.07
N VAL A 90 -1.60 -0.56 -1.26
CA VAL A 90 -2.49 -1.60 -0.72
C VAL A 90 -3.66 -1.01 0.06
N GLY A 91 -3.44 0.04 0.86
CA GLY A 91 -4.51 0.73 1.58
C GLY A 91 -5.56 1.38 0.67
N SER A 92 -5.18 1.80 -0.55
CA SER A 92 -6.13 2.30 -1.56
C SER A 92 -6.95 1.16 -2.17
N ALA A 93 -6.32 0.04 -2.51
CA ALA A 93 -7.03 -1.17 -2.98
C ALA A 93 -7.98 -1.73 -1.91
N TRP A 94 -7.56 -1.68 -0.63
CA TRP A 94 -8.39 -2.04 0.52
C TRP A 94 -9.65 -1.20 0.60
N ARG A 95 -9.49 0.13 0.42
CA ARG A 95 -10.60 1.07 0.38
C ARG A 95 -11.56 0.75 -0.76
N TYR A 96 -11.05 0.47 -1.95
CA TYR A 96 -11.84 0.11 -3.11
C TYR A 96 -12.73 -1.12 -2.84
N ILE A 97 -12.16 -2.17 -2.25
CA ILE A 97 -12.93 -3.39 -1.93
C ILE A 97 -13.99 -3.09 -0.86
N ARG A 98 -13.66 -2.34 0.18
CA ARG A 98 -14.64 -2.00 1.21
C ARG A 98 -15.81 -1.17 0.70
N ASP A 99 -15.57 -0.31 -0.27
CA ASP A 99 -16.60 0.54 -0.87
C ASP A 99 -17.49 -0.21 -1.86
N ASN A 100 -16.93 -1.13 -2.64
CA ASN A 100 -17.63 -1.77 -3.77
C ASN A 100 -18.04 -3.23 -3.49
N TYR A 101 -17.34 -3.93 -2.61
CA TYR A 101 -17.54 -5.34 -2.29
C TYR A 101 -17.52 -5.58 -0.77
N PRO A 102 -18.40 -4.96 0.02
CA PRO A 102 -18.34 -4.97 1.48
C PRO A 102 -18.54 -6.34 2.12
N THR A 103 -18.99 -7.33 1.35
CA THR A 103 -19.14 -8.72 1.81
C THR A 103 -17.82 -9.50 1.80
N ILE A 104 -16.79 -9.03 1.10
CA ILE A 104 -15.47 -9.64 1.11
C ILE A 104 -14.75 -9.22 2.41
N GLN A 105 -14.60 -10.19 3.32
CA GLN A 105 -13.93 -9.94 4.59
C GLN A 105 -12.42 -9.87 4.40
N LEU A 106 -11.86 -8.66 4.51
CA LEU A 106 -10.43 -8.43 4.34
C LEU A 106 -9.62 -8.56 5.63
N TYR A 107 -10.28 -8.54 6.80
CA TYR A 107 -9.63 -8.61 8.10
C TYR A 107 -9.73 -9.98 8.73
N SER A 108 -8.75 -10.34 9.54
CA SER A 108 -8.87 -11.40 10.52
C SER A 108 -9.77 -10.98 11.68
N GLY A 109 -10.02 -11.89 12.63
CA GLY A 109 -10.95 -11.64 13.75
C GLY A 109 -10.57 -10.49 14.69
N ASP A 110 -9.37 -9.92 14.57
CA ASP A 110 -8.91 -8.77 15.38
C ASP A 110 -9.21 -7.40 14.72
N GLY A 111 -9.75 -7.39 13.50
CA GLY A 111 -10.07 -6.16 12.76
C GLY A 111 -8.87 -5.30 12.36
N SER A 112 -7.66 -5.86 12.44
CA SER A 112 -6.40 -5.16 12.13
C SER A 112 -5.54 -5.93 11.12
N HIS A 113 -5.24 -7.19 11.41
CA HIS A 113 -4.45 -8.04 10.52
C HIS A 113 -5.27 -8.53 9.32
N PRO A 114 -4.62 -8.89 8.21
CA PRO A 114 -5.32 -9.33 7.02
C PRO A 114 -5.87 -10.75 7.18
N SER A 115 -7.03 -11.00 6.60
CA SER A 115 -7.52 -12.33 6.28
C SER A 115 -6.74 -12.93 5.10
N VAL A 116 -7.13 -14.12 4.66
CA VAL A 116 -6.62 -14.69 3.39
C VAL A 116 -6.93 -13.77 2.20
N ALA A 117 -8.15 -13.22 2.13
CA ALA A 117 -8.54 -12.29 1.06
C ALA A 117 -7.75 -10.98 1.13
N GLY A 118 -7.56 -10.42 2.34
CA GLY A 118 -6.74 -9.23 2.54
C GLY A 118 -5.27 -9.45 2.15
N SER A 119 -4.69 -10.59 2.53
CA SER A 119 -3.32 -10.95 2.15
C SER A 119 -3.18 -11.14 0.64
N TYR A 120 -4.19 -11.74 -0.01
CA TYR A 120 -4.21 -11.92 -1.45
C TYR A 120 -4.33 -10.59 -2.20
N LEU A 121 -5.19 -9.68 -1.72
CA LEU A 121 -5.29 -8.32 -2.26
C LEU A 121 -3.94 -7.59 -2.16
N ALA A 122 -3.29 -7.66 -1.01
CA ALA A 122 -1.96 -7.06 -0.82
C ALA A 122 -0.94 -7.63 -1.81
N ALA A 123 -0.89 -8.96 -1.95
CA ALA A 123 0.01 -9.62 -2.90
C ALA A 123 -0.26 -9.21 -4.36
N SER A 124 -1.52 -9.15 -4.77
CA SER A 124 -1.93 -8.70 -6.11
C SER A 124 -1.55 -7.23 -6.36
N THR A 125 -1.71 -6.37 -5.34
CA THR A 125 -1.32 -4.95 -5.42
C THR A 125 0.20 -4.82 -5.54
N PHE A 126 0.98 -5.59 -4.77
CA PHE A 126 2.43 -5.61 -4.91
C PHE A 126 2.87 -6.14 -6.27
N TYR A 127 2.23 -7.19 -6.78
CA TYR A 127 2.52 -7.68 -8.13
C TYR A 127 2.34 -6.59 -9.18
N ALA A 128 1.20 -5.90 -9.17
CA ALA A 128 0.95 -4.79 -10.08
C ALA A 128 1.97 -3.64 -9.88
N SER A 129 2.33 -3.33 -8.63
CA SER A 129 3.29 -2.26 -8.31
C SER A 129 4.72 -2.60 -8.73
N LEU A 130 5.17 -3.84 -8.53
CA LEU A 130 6.54 -4.25 -8.84
C LEU A 130 6.77 -4.49 -10.34
N PHE A 131 5.79 -5.12 -11.00
CA PHE A 131 5.94 -5.57 -12.39
C PHE A 131 5.25 -4.66 -13.41
N ARG A 132 4.42 -3.70 -12.99
CA ARG A 132 3.57 -2.85 -13.87
C ARG A 132 2.73 -3.71 -14.82
N LYS A 133 2.21 -4.83 -14.29
CA LYS A 133 1.42 -5.79 -15.03
C LYS A 133 0.13 -6.09 -14.28
N SER A 134 -0.92 -6.37 -15.05
CA SER A 134 -2.18 -6.83 -14.47
C SER A 134 -2.00 -8.15 -13.71
N PRO A 135 -2.49 -8.27 -12.47
CA PRO A 135 -2.58 -9.53 -11.77
C PRO A 135 -3.79 -10.37 -12.21
N VAL A 136 -4.68 -9.83 -13.04
CA VAL A 136 -5.89 -10.52 -13.51
C VAL A 136 -5.53 -11.77 -14.31
N GLY A 137 -6.17 -12.88 -13.97
CA GLY A 137 -5.89 -14.18 -14.57
C GLY A 137 -4.72 -14.94 -13.90
N ALA A 138 -4.18 -14.47 -12.78
CA ALA A 138 -3.20 -15.24 -12.02
C ALA A 138 -3.84 -16.56 -11.54
N SER A 139 -3.17 -17.68 -11.85
CA SER A 139 -3.69 -19.03 -11.57
C SER A 139 -3.64 -19.42 -10.10
N TYR A 140 -2.72 -18.84 -9.34
CA TYR A 140 -2.65 -19.08 -7.88
C TYR A 140 -3.63 -18.15 -7.17
N ILE A 141 -4.64 -18.73 -6.54
CA ILE A 141 -5.70 -18.00 -5.84
C ILE A 141 -5.78 -18.35 -4.33
N SER A 142 -4.75 -19.01 -3.80
CA SER A 142 -4.75 -19.49 -2.41
C SER A 142 -5.97 -20.41 -2.14
N THR A 143 -6.70 -20.16 -1.06
CA THR A 143 -7.93 -20.88 -0.68
C THR A 143 -9.20 -20.09 -1.00
N LEU A 144 -9.09 -19.04 -1.84
CA LEU A 144 -10.22 -18.22 -2.24
C LEU A 144 -11.05 -18.94 -3.32
N ASP A 145 -12.32 -18.62 -3.39
CA ASP A 145 -13.11 -18.96 -4.56
C ASP A 145 -12.69 -18.10 -5.76
N PRO A 146 -12.87 -18.60 -6.99
CA PRO A 146 -12.41 -17.92 -8.20
C PRO A 146 -13.00 -16.52 -8.41
N VAL A 147 -14.26 -16.30 -8.01
CA VAL A 147 -14.93 -15.00 -8.18
C VAL A 147 -14.32 -13.97 -7.24
N THR A 148 -14.16 -14.31 -5.96
CA THR A 148 -13.49 -13.43 -4.98
C THR A 148 -12.05 -13.13 -5.42
N ALA A 149 -11.28 -14.14 -5.84
CA ALA A 149 -9.91 -13.92 -6.30
C ALA A 149 -9.85 -12.96 -7.50
N GLN A 150 -10.73 -13.13 -8.48
CA GLN A 150 -10.82 -12.24 -9.64
C GLN A 150 -11.14 -10.79 -9.22
N ILE A 151 -12.12 -10.57 -8.36
CA ILE A 151 -12.47 -9.23 -7.84
C ILE A 151 -11.27 -8.56 -7.19
N LEU A 152 -10.49 -9.30 -6.40
CA LEU A 152 -9.30 -8.77 -5.73
C LEU A 152 -8.16 -8.45 -6.71
N GLN A 153 -8.00 -9.25 -7.76
CA GLN A 153 -7.06 -8.99 -8.84
C GLN A 153 -7.44 -7.72 -9.62
N GLU A 154 -8.71 -7.59 -9.99
CA GLU A 154 -9.23 -6.41 -10.69
C GLU A 154 -9.10 -5.13 -9.85
N ALA A 155 -9.38 -5.20 -8.55
CA ALA A 155 -9.20 -4.08 -7.64
C ALA A 155 -7.74 -3.64 -7.55
N ALA A 156 -6.80 -4.58 -7.53
CA ALA A 156 -5.38 -4.30 -7.53
C ALA A 156 -4.93 -3.67 -8.85
N GLU A 157 -5.39 -4.19 -9.98
CA GLU A 157 -5.13 -3.65 -11.31
C GLU A 157 -5.58 -2.20 -11.42
N LEU A 158 -6.87 -1.94 -11.18
CA LEU A 158 -7.46 -0.59 -11.25
C LEU A 158 -6.74 0.39 -10.32
N THR A 159 -6.47 -0.02 -9.08
CA THR A 159 -5.82 0.87 -8.11
C THR A 159 -4.41 1.27 -8.54
N VAL A 160 -3.64 0.34 -9.10
CA VAL A 160 -2.23 0.56 -9.41
C VAL A 160 -2.05 1.10 -10.82
N LEU A 161 -2.58 0.40 -11.83
CA LEU A 161 -2.24 0.68 -13.23
C LEU A 161 -2.90 1.95 -13.77
N ASP A 162 -4.06 2.33 -13.24
CA ASP A 162 -4.73 3.58 -13.58
C ASP A 162 -4.16 4.82 -12.85
N SER A 163 -3.18 4.60 -11.94
CA SER A 163 -2.67 5.66 -11.06
C SER A 163 -1.15 5.60 -10.85
N LEU A 164 -0.39 5.14 -11.83
CA LEU A 164 1.05 4.94 -11.73
C LEU A 164 1.79 6.22 -11.29
N ASP A 165 1.45 7.37 -11.86
CA ASP A 165 2.08 8.65 -11.53
C ASP A 165 1.81 9.06 -10.07
N LEU A 166 0.59 8.84 -9.59
CA LEU A 166 0.21 9.18 -8.20
C LEU A 166 1.04 8.42 -7.18
N PHE A 167 1.42 7.20 -7.50
CA PHE A 167 2.17 6.31 -6.60
C PHE A 167 3.67 6.27 -6.91
N HIS A 168 4.16 7.17 -7.74
CA HIS A 168 5.55 7.26 -8.20
C HIS A 168 6.06 5.93 -8.79
N LEU A 169 5.18 5.20 -9.46
CA LEU A 169 5.50 3.96 -10.14
C LEU A 169 5.88 4.28 -11.59
N ARG A 170 7.16 4.14 -11.93
CA ARG A 170 7.65 4.40 -13.29
C ARG A 170 7.13 3.33 -14.25
N SER A 171 6.92 3.70 -15.51
CA SER A 171 6.60 2.74 -16.56
C SER A 171 7.77 1.79 -16.82
N ASN A 172 7.49 0.57 -17.31
CA ASN A 172 8.54 -0.40 -17.64
C ASN A 172 9.56 0.10 -18.69
N SER A 173 9.18 1.12 -19.50
CA SER A 173 10.06 1.77 -20.47
C SER A 173 11.09 2.72 -19.81
N GLU A 174 10.82 3.20 -18.61
CA GLU A 174 11.71 4.13 -17.89
C GLU A 174 12.73 3.40 -17.00
N THR A 175 12.44 2.15 -16.61
CA THR A 175 13.35 1.29 -15.83
C THR A 175 14.43 0.61 -16.68
N ALA A 176 14.32 0.63 -18.00
CA ALA A 176 15.25 -0.01 -18.92
C ALA A 176 16.44 0.89 -19.37
N ILE A 177 16.54 2.13 -18.84
CA ILE A 177 17.60 3.09 -19.21
C ILE A 177 18.40 3.45 -17.94
N ALA A 178 19.02 2.44 -17.33
CA ALA A 178 20.07 2.69 -16.33
C ALA A 178 21.11 1.57 -16.38
#